data_ca8969ab654178a0a4db6393dcef6596
#
_entry.id   ca8969ab654178a0a4db6393dcef6596
#
_cell.length_a   1.000
_cell.length_b   1.000
_cell.length_c   1.000
_cell.angle_alpha   90.00
_cell.angle_beta   90.00
_cell.angle_gamma   90.00
#
_symmetry.space_group_name_H-M   'P 1'
#
loop_
_entity.id
_entity.type
_entity.pdbx_description
1 polymer ?
#
loop_
_entity_poly.entity_id
_entity_poly.type
_entity_poly.pdbx_seq_one_letter_code
_entity_poly.pdbx_strand_id
1 'polypeptide(L)'
;MEPLKNQILNLPNKTGVYVFRGAHGNILYVGKAVDLKRRVVSYLRDKNHKSEMLRKEANKLEFYVTNTEVEALILEHNLIKKHRPRYNILLKDDKTYPYIEIRMADAFPGIYFSRKCNRKESRYFGPFPSAGAVRRIIGITEKFFQLRTCAQDFEKRKRPCLKYQVKRCSAPCVGYLDRLNYHRSVEKAVWFLGGHYEILERALTTEMEGYASRLAYEKAGRIRDLLAEIRRFKARQSVFLEGEPVLDAVALVEEGGKAGVVVLHFRGGRLLDKSEYLFENNEGLFRQVLEQHLYRLRQALPLLLINLPVPSVDVLESYHRQRFGKKIEIRFPKRGRFLAVIHMAEENARELLSRAESRRKELETLQQMLRLKKLPERMECIDISHLGGEFMVGSLVSFRNGAPDKGNYRRFRISHGGGNDDFRSVAEVVRRRYQRLLEEKSALPDLILIDGGKGQLSAAKAELATLGLLGRVELAALAKKEETVFSAHYPDGIVLNIREPGARILIRLRDEAHRFAITFNRQLREKHATSPRLTEVPGIGDRKARRLLAHYGSLQAVLDAKDEKLAELIGKVDIRGIREYFGKP
;
A
#
# COMPACT_ATOMS: atom_id res chain seq x y z
N MET A 1 -24.75 34.39 -0.57
CA MET A 1 -24.91 33.90 -1.96
C MET A 1 -24.74 34.96 -3.05
N GLU A 2 -25.18 36.19 -2.87
CA GLU A 2 -25.01 37.28 -3.86
C GLU A 2 -23.55 37.55 -4.28
N PRO A 3 -22.54 37.56 -3.38
CA PRO A 3 -21.16 37.84 -3.78
C PRO A 3 -20.59 36.81 -4.73
N LEU A 4 -20.94 35.52 -4.55
CA LEU A 4 -20.44 34.44 -5.40
C LEU A 4 -21.13 34.45 -6.79
N LYS A 5 -22.39 34.80 -6.85
CA LYS A 5 -23.18 34.89 -8.10
C LYS A 5 -22.61 35.95 -9.03
N ASN A 6 -22.24 37.11 -8.48
CA ASN A 6 -21.61 38.19 -9.25
C ASN A 6 -20.22 37.81 -9.74
N GLN A 7 -19.40 37.08 -8.93
CA GLN A 7 -18.10 36.59 -9.36
C GLN A 7 -18.24 35.58 -10.50
N ILE A 8 -19.23 34.70 -10.47
CA ILE A 8 -19.51 33.71 -11.53
C ILE A 8 -19.91 34.38 -12.86
N LEU A 9 -20.76 35.41 -12.81
CA LEU A 9 -21.22 36.11 -14.01
C LEU A 9 -20.07 36.87 -14.71
N ASN A 10 -19.06 37.31 -13.97
CA ASN A 10 -17.90 38.04 -14.50
C ASN A 10 -16.74 37.14 -15.01
N LEU A 11 -16.92 35.84 -15.03
CA LEU A 11 -15.93 34.93 -15.58
C LEU A 11 -15.76 35.08 -17.09
N PRO A 12 -14.51 34.98 -17.63
CA PRO A 12 -14.28 35.03 -19.05
C PRO A 12 -14.69 33.71 -19.76
N ASN A 13 -15.12 33.82 -21.01
CA ASN A 13 -15.36 32.67 -21.90
C ASN A 13 -14.02 32.20 -22.49
N LYS A 14 -13.13 31.67 -21.64
CA LYS A 14 -11.78 31.20 -22.00
C LYS A 14 -11.47 29.88 -21.28
N THR A 15 -10.53 29.14 -21.84
CA THR A 15 -9.99 27.92 -21.24
C THR A 15 -9.20 28.27 -19.97
N GLY A 16 -9.37 27.46 -18.91
CA GLY A 16 -8.63 27.69 -17.68
C GLY A 16 -9.04 26.80 -16.51
N VAL A 17 -8.57 27.18 -15.34
CA VAL A 17 -8.83 26.50 -14.06
C VAL A 17 -9.57 27.45 -13.12
N TYR A 18 -10.58 26.94 -12.44
CA TYR A 18 -11.34 27.67 -11.40
C TYR A 18 -11.18 26.99 -10.05
N VAL A 19 -11.22 27.79 -8.99
CA VAL A 19 -10.95 27.39 -7.61
C VAL A 19 -12.05 27.97 -6.71
N PHE A 20 -12.82 27.10 -6.06
CA PHE A 20 -13.75 27.49 -5.01
C PHE A 20 -13.05 27.50 -3.65
N ARG A 21 -13.19 28.61 -2.91
CA ARG A 21 -12.66 28.77 -1.55
C ARG A 21 -13.79 28.94 -0.54
N GLY A 22 -13.61 28.37 0.64
CA GLY A 22 -14.50 28.56 1.79
C GLY A 22 -14.20 29.82 2.58
N ALA A 23 -14.99 30.05 3.66
CA ALA A 23 -14.92 31.23 4.51
C ALA A 23 -13.53 31.50 5.12
N HIS A 24 -12.76 30.45 5.40
CA HIS A 24 -11.43 30.56 5.99
C HIS A 24 -10.29 30.53 4.94
N GLY A 25 -10.61 30.81 3.66
CA GLY A 25 -9.62 30.82 2.57
C GLY A 25 -9.14 29.44 2.10
N ASN A 26 -9.61 28.36 2.71
CA ASN A 26 -9.29 26.99 2.32
C ASN A 26 -9.89 26.67 0.96
N ILE A 27 -9.14 25.94 0.12
CA ILE A 27 -9.63 25.48 -1.18
C ILE A 27 -10.57 24.31 -0.98
N LEU A 28 -11.80 24.47 -1.45
CA LEU A 28 -12.86 23.46 -1.39
C LEU A 28 -12.83 22.56 -2.62
N TYR A 29 -12.64 23.16 -3.79
CA TYR A 29 -12.63 22.48 -5.08
C TYR A 29 -11.78 23.21 -6.11
N VAL A 30 -11.12 22.47 -6.97
CA VAL A 30 -10.40 22.92 -8.16
C VAL A 30 -10.97 22.19 -9.37
N GLY A 31 -11.23 22.91 -10.46
CA GLY A 31 -11.69 22.30 -11.70
C GLY A 31 -11.19 23.05 -12.93
N LYS A 32 -11.06 22.33 -14.04
CA LYS A 32 -10.73 22.93 -15.34
C LYS A 32 -11.96 23.09 -16.23
N ALA A 33 -11.88 23.99 -17.18
CA ALA A 33 -12.91 24.20 -18.18
C ALA A 33 -12.31 24.69 -19.50
N VAL A 34 -12.92 24.30 -20.60
CA VAL A 34 -12.68 24.91 -21.93
C VAL A 34 -13.28 26.32 -21.98
N ASP A 35 -14.43 26.47 -21.32
CA ASP A 35 -15.12 27.74 -21.10
C ASP A 35 -15.42 27.86 -19.60
N LEU A 36 -14.65 28.72 -18.92
CA LEU A 36 -14.76 28.95 -17.48
C LEU A 36 -16.16 29.42 -17.09
N LYS A 37 -16.72 30.39 -17.81
CA LYS A 37 -18.05 30.94 -17.51
C LYS A 37 -19.14 29.88 -17.62
N ARG A 38 -19.21 29.21 -18.78
CA ARG A 38 -20.20 28.16 -19.04
C ARG A 38 -20.14 27.04 -18.00
N ARG A 39 -18.94 26.58 -17.68
CA ARG A 39 -18.74 25.48 -16.72
C ARG A 39 -19.10 25.88 -15.30
N VAL A 40 -18.70 27.05 -14.85
CA VAL A 40 -18.98 27.47 -13.46
C VAL A 40 -20.45 27.83 -13.27
N VAL A 41 -21.11 28.40 -14.29
CA VAL A 41 -22.56 28.64 -14.25
C VAL A 41 -23.36 27.33 -14.10
N SER A 42 -22.88 26.19 -14.64
CA SER A 42 -23.58 24.92 -14.45
C SER A 42 -23.72 24.51 -12.98
N TYR A 43 -22.76 24.86 -12.11
CA TYR A 43 -22.87 24.60 -10.67
C TYR A 43 -24.03 25.33 -9.99
N LEU A 44 -24.53 26.41 -10.57
CA LEU A 44 -25.73 27.12 -10.03
C LEU A 44 -27.02 26.35 -10.34
N ARG A 45 -27.05 25.57 -11.42
CA ARG A 45 -28.23 24.85 -11.92
C ARG A 45 -28.24 23.37 -11.51
N ASP A 46 -27.06 22.76 -11.34
CA ASP A 46 -26.92 21.35 -11.03
C ASP A 46 -27.47 21.03 -9.62
N LYS A 47 -28.29 19.99 -9.52
CA LYS A 47 -28.89 19.51 -8.27
C LYS A 47 -28.07 18.38 -7.60
N ASN A 48 -26.86 18.10 -8.08
CA ASN A 48 -26.03 17.07 -7.46
C ASN A 48 -25.49 17.53 -6.09
N HIS A 49 -25.25 16.57 -5.20
CA HIS A 49 -24.79 16.81 -3.82
C HIS A 49 -23.53 17.70 -3.75
N LYS A 50 -22.57 17.49 -4.65
CA LYS A 50 -21.34 18.28 -4.73
C LYS A 50 -21.61 19.75 -5.06
N SER A 51 -22.44 20.03 -6.06
CA SER A 51 -22.79 21.39 -6.45
C SER A 51 -23.57 22.10 -5.34
N GLU A 52 -24.42 21.36 -4.63
CA GLU A 52 -25.15 21.89 -3.47
C GLU A 52 -24.22 22.27 -2.32
N MET A 53 -23.25 21.40 -1.98
CA MET A 53 -22.27 21.68 -0.93
C MET A 53 -21.35 22.83 -1.30
N LEU A 54 -20.90 22.92 -2.55
CA LEU A 54 -20.10 24.04 -3.04
C LEU A 54 -20.89 25.37 -2.96
N ARG A 55 -22.17 25.35 -3.30
CA ARG A 55 -23.03 26.54 -3.14
C ARG A 55 -23.21 26.99 -1.69
N LYS A 56 -23.22 26.05 -0.74
CA LYS A 56 -23.35 26.32 0.70
C LYS A 56 -22.07 26.84 1.34
N GLU A 57 -20.94 26.24 0.98
CA GLU A 57 -19.66 26.45 1.68
C GLU A 57 -18.70 27.43 0.97
N ALA A 58 -18.86 27.65 -0.35
CA ALA A 58 -17.96 28.51 -1.08
C ALA A 58 -18.30 30.00 -0.91
N ASN A 59 -17.28 30.78 -0.54
CA ASN A 59 -17.38 32.23 -0.34
C ASN A 59 -16.65 33.05 -1.41
N LYS A 60 -15.64 32.45 -2.06
CA LYS A 60 -14.81 33.10 -3.06
C LYS A 60 -14.55 32.16 -4.24
N LEU A 61 -14.54 32.73 -5.44
CA LEU A 61 -14.16 32.05 -6.68
C LEU A 61 -12.92 32.73 -7.26
N GLU A 62 -11.88 31.94 -7.50
CA GLU A 62 -10.68 32.37 -8.21
C GLU A 62 -10.58 31.60 -9.53
N PHE A 63 -9.93 32.19 -10.52
CA PHE A 63 -9.70 31.51 -11.80
C PHE A 63 -8.32 31.86 -12.38
N TYR A 64 -7.82 30.97 -13.23
CA TYR A 64 -6.59 31.10 -13.99
C TYR A 64 -6.90 30.81 -15.46
N VAL A 65 -6.66 31.77 -16.34
CA VAL A 65 -6.81 31.55 -17.79
C VAL A 65 -5.55 30.83 -18.30
N THR A 66 -5.75 29.86 -19.18
CA THR A 66 -4.66 29.11 -19.85
C THR A 66 -4.85 29.18 -21.36
N ASN A 67 -3.77 28.97 -22.12
CA ASN A 67 -3.82 29.02 -23.57
C ASN A 67 -4.37 27.71 -24.17
N THR A 68 -4.16 26.58 -23.47
CA THR A 68 -4.58 25.26 -23.95
C THR A 68 -5.26 24.45 -22.85
N GLU A 69 -6.09 23.46 -23.26
CA GLU A 69 -6.68 22.50 -22.33
C GLU A 69 -5.62 21.65 -21.60
N VAL A 70 -4.50 21.37 -22.26
CA VAL A 70 -3.40 20.62 -21.66
C VAL A 70 -2.76 21.42 -20.51
N GLU A 71 -2.55 22.73 -20.70
CA GLU A 71 -2.08 23.62 -19.64
C GLU A 71 -3.08 23.70 -18.48
N ALA A 72 -4.39 23.80 -18.79
CA ALA A 72 -5.44 23.76 -17.77
C ALA A 72 -5.40 22.45 -16.97
N LEU A 73 -5.24 21.32 -17.64
CA LEU A 73 -5.14 19.99 -17.01
C LEU A 73 -3.93 19.89 -16.08
N ILE A 74 -2.77 20.37 -16.51
CA ILE A 74 -1.54 20.39 -15.69
C ILE A 74 -1.70 21.28 -14.46
N LEU A 75 -2.25 22.50 -14.66
CA LEU A 75 -2.46 23.46 -13.58
C LEU A 75 -3.47 22.96 -12.55
N GLU A 76 -4.61 22.46 -12.98
CA GLU A 76 -5.63 21.83 -12.12
C GLU A 76 -5.00 20.76 -11.25
N HIS A 77 -4.24 19.85 -11.87
CA HIS A 77 -3.62 18.75 -11.16
C HIS A 77 -2.60 19.22 -10.12
N ASN A 78 -1.75 20.20 -10.48
CA ASN A 78 -0.77 20.77 -9.54
C ASN A 78 -1.45 21.42 -8.33
N LEU A 79 -2.57 22.13 -8.54
CA LEU A 79 -3.36 22.74 -7.47
C LEU A 79 -4.03 21.68 -6.59
N ILE A 80 -4.64 20.65 -7.19
CA ILE A 80 -5.23 19.52 -6.45
C ILE A 80 -4.17 18.80 -5.60
N LYS A 81 -3.01 18.52 -6.16
CA LYS A 81 -1.91 17.86 -5.45
C LYS A 81 -1.39 18.68 -4.27
N LYS A 82 -1.22 19.99 -4.48
CA LYS A 82 -0.70 20.92 -3.47
C LYS A 82 -1.67 21.13 -2.31
N HIS A 83 -2.97 21.30 -2.63
CA HIS A 83 -3.97 21.75 -1.67
C HIS A 83 -4.92 20.65 -1.19
N ARG A 84 -4.98 19.50 -1.88
CA ARG A 84 -5.86 18.35 -1.55
C ARG A 84 -7.30 18.75 -1.20
N PRO A 85 -8.02 19.42 -2.12
CA PRO A 85 -9.33 19.98 -1.82
C PRO A 85 -10.35 18.90 -1.46
N ARG A 86 -11.25 19.20 -0.53
CA ARG A 86 -12.21 18.23 0.03
C ARG A 86 -13.14 17.61 -1.02
N TYR A 87 -13.58 18.41 -2.01
CA TYR A 87 -14.54 17.99 -3.02
C TYR A 87 -13.92 17.52 -4.35
N ASN A 88 -12.57 17.47 -4.44
CA ASN A 88 -11.92 16.82 -5.57
C ASN A 88 -11.81 15.32 -5.33
N ILE A 89 -12.01 14.56 -6.41
CA ILE A 89 -11.74 13.13 -6.40
C ILE A 89 -10.23 12.96 -6.30
N LEU A 90 -9.81 12.24 -5.26
CA LEU A 90 -8.43 11.80 -5.11
C LEU A 90 -8.44 10.28 -5.13
N LEU A 91 -7.72 9.68 -6.06
CA LEU A 91 -7.40 8.27 -5.94
C LEU A 91 -6.62 8.12 -4.63
N LYS A 92 -7.18 7.40 -3.64
CA LYS A 92 -6.68 7.40 -2.25
C LYS A 92 -5.29 6.78 -2.05
N ASP A 93 -4.68 6.23 -3.07
CA ASP A 93 -3.33 5.68 -2.98
C ASP A 93 -2.30 6.73 -3.42
N ASP A 94 -1.83 7.52 -2.45
CA ASP A 94 -0.83 8.60 -2.64
C ASP A 94 0.59 8.04 -2.93
N LYS A 95 0.72 6.73 -2.98
CA LYS A 95 1.98 6.05 -3.27
C LYS A 95 2.18 5.98 -4.77
N THR A 96 3.20 6.66 -5.26
CA THR A 96 3.67 6.52 -6.64
C THR A 96 3.90 5.04 -6.95
N TYR A 97 3.42 4.59 -8.11
CA TYR A 97 3.61 3.22 -8.57
C TYR A 97 5.07 2.80 -8.49
N PRO A 98 5.38 1.65 -7.90
CA PRO A 98 6.73 1.12 -7.85
C PRO A 98 7.14 0.48 -9.17
N TYR A 99 8.46 0.36 -9.35
CA TYR A 99 9.13 -0.21 -10.52
C TYR A 99 10.18 -1.24 -10.07
N ILE A 100 10.55 -2.12 -10.98
CA ILE A 100 11.78 -2.92 -10.89
C ILE A 100 12.85 -2.15 -11.64
N GLU A 101 13.98 -1.88 -11.00
CA GLU A 101 15.14 -1.23 -11.56
C GLU A 101 16.26 -2.26 -11.76
N ILE A 102 16.83 -2.33 -12.96
CA ILE A 102 18.11 -3.01 -13.23
C ILE A 102 19.14 -1.94 -13.56
N ARG A 103 20.20 -1.85 -12.75
CA ARG A 103 21.27 -0.84 -12.90
C ARG A 103 22.29 -1.32 -13.89
N MET A 104 22.12 -0.94 -15.17
CA MET A 104 22.95 -1.40 -16.27
C MET A 104 24.37 -0.83 -16.23
N ALA A 105 24.61 0.31 -15.58
CA ALA A 105 25.92 0.94 -15.42
C ALA A 105 26.87 0.15 -14.50
N ASP A 106 26.31 -0.67 -13.58
CA ASP A 106 27.13 -1.44 -12.67
C ASP A 106 27.90 -2.52 -13.43
N ALA A 107 29.15 -2.79 -13.05
CA ALA A 107 29.95 -3.90 -13.62
C ALA A 107 29.20 -5.25 -13.57
N PHE A 108 28.42 -5.43 -12.53
CA PHE A 108 27.48 -6.53 -12.34
C PHE A 108 26.08 -5.98 -12.03
N PRO A 109 25.22 -5.75 -13.04
CA PRO A 109 23.92 -5.14 -12.87
C PRO A 109 23.05 -5.84 -11.81
N GLY A 110 22.56 -5.09 -10.82
CA GLY A 110 21.67 -5.63 -9.78
C GLY A 110 20.22 -5.31 -10.07
N ILE A 111 19.30 -6.08 -9.46
CA ILE A 111 17.86 -5.89 -9.53
C ILE A 111 17.32 -5.28 -8.22
N TYR A 112 16.56 -4.20 -8.31
CA TYR A 112 16.11 -3.42 -7.15
C TYR A 112 14.65 -2.98 -7.26
N PHE A 113 14.07 -2.76 -6.10
CA PHE A 113 12.80 -2.04 -5.97
C PHE A 113 13.05 -0.53 -6.08
N SER A 114 12.32 0.18 -6.93
CA SER A 114 12.40 1.64 -7.06
C SER A 114 11.01 2.29 -7.13
N ARG A 115 10.91 3.50 -6.58
CA ARG A 115 9.76 4.39 -6.79
C ARG A 115 10.11 5.60 -7.66
N LYS A 116 11.38 5.74 -8.04
CA LYS A 116 11.89 6.84 -8.85
C LYS A 116 12.55 6.27 -10.10
N CYS A 117 12.28 6.89 -11.24
CA CYS A 117 12.89 6.53 -12.53
C CYS A 117 13.83 7.63 -12.97
N ASN A 118 14.85 7.94 -12.14
CA ASN A 118 15.71 9.11 -12.33
C ASN A 118 17.17 8.78 -12.76
N ARG A 119 17.54 7.51 -12.86
CA ARG A 119 18.87 7.10 -13.32
C ARG A 119 18.84 6.83 -14.83
N LYS A 120 19.61 7.58 -15.61
CA LYS A 120 19.64 7.48 -17.07
C LYS A 120 20.10 6.09 -17.58
N GLU A 121 21.03 5.45 -16.88
CA GLU A 121 21.62 4.16 -17.27
C GLU A 121 20.98 2.95 -16.58
N SER A 122 19.80 3.10 -16.02
CA SER A 122 19.02 2.01 -15.46
C SER A 122 17.87 1.63 -16.39
N ARG A 123 17.57 0.33 -16.46
CA ARG A 123 16.33 -0.16 -17.07
C ARG A 123 15.24 -0.31 -16.02
N TYR A 124 14.06 0.25 -16.30
CA TYR A 124 12.92 0.21 -15.42
C TYR A 124 11.80 -0.64 -16.04
N PHE A 125 11.22 -1.52 -15.24
CA PHE A 125 10.08 -2.34 -15.60
C PHE A 125 8.90 -2.00 -14.70
N GLY A 126 7.73 -1.78 -15.26
CA GLY A 126 6.54 -1.30 -14.58
C GLY A 126 5.78 -0.28 -15.41
N PRO A 127 4.91 0.54 -14.82
CA PRO A 127 4.58 0.63 -13.38
C PRO A 127 3.87 -0.62 -12.84
N PHE A 128 4.15 -0.95 -11.57
CA PHE A 128 3.43 -2.00 -10.85
C PHE A 128 2.45 -1.39 -9.85
N PRO A 129 1.30 -2.02 -9.59
CA PRO A 129 0.28 -1.43 -8.72
C PRO A 129 0.66 -1.47 -7.24
N SER A 130 1.47 -2.44 -6.81
CA SER A 130 1.85 -2.57 -5.40
C SER A 130 3.31 -2.96 -5.19
N ALA A 131 3.85 -2.56 -4.03
CA ALA A 131 5.18 -2.98 -3.60
C ALA A 131 5.29 -4.50 -3.42
N GLY A 132 4.19 -5.16 -3.05
CA GLY A 132 4.11 -6.61 -2.93
C GLY A 132 4.29 -7.32 -4.27
N ALA A 133 3.65 -6.81 -5.34
CA ALA A 133 3.82 -7.33 -6.69
C ALA A 133 5.28 -7.26 -7.15
N VAL A 134 5.93 -6.09 -6.97
CA VAL A 134 7.35 -5.91 -7.31
C VAL A 134 8.24 -6.89 -6.56
N ARG A 135 8.07 -7.03 -5.24
CA ARG A 135 8.89 -7.95 -4.44
C ARG A 135 8.72 -9.41 -4.85
N ARG A 136 7.48 -9.83 -5.19
CA ARG A 136 7.24 -11.20 -5.70
C ARG A 136 7.98 -11.44 -7.02
N ILE A 137 7.92 -10.50 -7.95
CA ILE A 137 8.57 -10.63 -9.26
C ILE A 137 10.09 -10.57 -9.12
N ILE A 138 10.65 -9.70 -8.28
CA ILE A 138 12.08 -9.70 -7.96
C ILE A 138 12.48 -11.08 -7.41
N GLY A 139 11.72 -11.66 -6.46
CA GLY A 139 12.01 -12.98 -5.89
C GLY A 139 11.98 -14.11 -6.92
N ILE A 140 11.09 -14.06 -7.92
CA ILE A 140 11.05 -15.00 -9.04
C ILE A 140 12.26 -14.81 -9.95
N THR A 141 12.59 -13.55 -10.28
CA THR A 141 13.75 -13.21 -11.13
C THR A 141 15.07 -13.63 -10.49
N GLU A 142 15.20 -13.43 -9.15
CA GLU A 142 16.35 -13.96 -8.39
C GLU A 142 16.45 -15.49 -8.48
N LYS A 143 15.33 -16.20 -8.34
CA LYS A 143 15.30 -17.66 -8.42
C LYS A 143 15.72 -18.17 -9.81
N PHE A 144 15.26 -17.51 -10.87
CA PHE A 144 15.48 -17.96 -12.24
C PHE A 144 16.87 -17.57 -12.77
N PHE A 145 17.32 -16.35 -12.50
CA PHE A 145 18.52 -15.78 -13.15
C PHE A 145 19.65 -15.47 -12.17
N GLN A 146 19.46 -15.68 -10.88
CA GLN A 146 20.47 -15.53 -9.81
C GLN A 146 21.17 -14.16 -9.80
N LEU A 147 20.41 -13.09 -10.09
CA LEU A 147 20.92 -11.73 -10.07
C LEU A 147 21.11 -11.22 -8.64
N ARG A 148 22.12 -10.37 -8.45
CA ARG A 148 22.34 -9.72 -7.16
C ARG A 148 21.25 -8.68 -6.84
N THR A 149 20.93 -8.56 -5.55
CA THR A 149 20.02 -7.53 -5.01
C THR A 149 20.70 -6.70 -3.90
N CYS A 150 21.97 -6.98 -3.61
CA CYS A 150 22.74 -6.23 -2.62
C CYS A 150 23.11 -4.84 -3.16
N ALA A 151 22.92 -3.80 -2.31
CA ALA A 151 23.24 -2.41 -2.65
C ALA A 151 24.62 -1.98 -2.12
N GLN A 152 25.25 -2.77 -1.24
CA GLN A 152 26.48 -2.42 -0.52
C GLN A 152 27.74 -2.98 -1.17
N ASP A 153 28.86 -2.33 -0.85
CA ASP A 153 30.26 -2.59 -1.19
C ASP A 153 30.55 -3.97 -1.73
N PHE A 154 30.43 -4.06 -3.04
CA PHE A 154 30.55 -5.28 -3.79
C PHE A 154 31.98 -5.84 -3.75
N GLU A 155 32.97 -4.98 -3.79
CA GLU A 155 34.39 -5.32 -3.92
C GLU A 155 35.07 -5.76 -2.61
N LYS A 156 34.45 -5.47 -1.45
CA LYS A 156 35.03 -5.76 -0.13
C LYS A 156 34.67 -7.15 0.44
N ARG A 157 33.89 -7.94 -0.28
CA ARG A 157 33.42 -9.24 0.23
C ARG A 157 34.42 -10.36 -0.07
N LYS A 158 34.88 -11.03 0.99
CA LYS A 158 35.73 -12.22 0.89
C LYS A 158 34.98 -13.56 0.87
N ARG A 159 33.68 -13.55 1.20
CA ARG A 159 32.84 -14.77 1.26
C ARG A 159 31.44 -14.48 0.68
N PRO A 160 30.83 -15.48 -0.01
CA PRO A 160 29.47 -15.34 -0.53
C PRO A 160 28.45 -15.21 0.61
N CYS A 161 27.37 -14.46 0.35
CA CYS A 161 26.27 -14.30 1.31
C CYS A 161 25.27 -15.47 1.24
N LEU A 162 24.33 -15.52 2.20
CA LEU A 162 23.27 -16.53 2.28
C LEU A 162 22.50 -16.71 0.95
N LYS A 163 22.30 -15.64 0.15
CA LYS A 163 21.61 -15.73 -1.15
C LYS A 163 22.32 -16.66 -2.15
N TYR A 164 23.63 -16.79 -2.09
CA TYR A 164 24.35 -17.78 -2.88
C TYR A 164 24.05 -19.19 -2.40
N GLN A 165 24.10 -19.43 -1.09
CA GLN A 165 23.82 -20.76 -0.51
C GLN A 165 22.41 -21.25 -0.85
N VAL A 166 21.42 -20.35 -0.84
CA VAL A 166 20.02 -20.66 -1.23
C VAL A 166 19.76 -20.53 -2.74
N LYS A 167 20.81 -20.49 -3.58
CA LYS A 167 20.79 -20.44 -5.05
C LYS A 167 19.94 -19.28 -5.62
N ARG A 168 19.96 -18.13 -4.96
CA ARG A 168 19.28 -16.90 -5.41
C ARG A 168 20.23 -15.82 -5.93
N CYS A 169 21.54 -16.06 -5.89
CA CYS A 169 22.56 -15.17 -6.40
C CYS A 169 23.75 -16.01 -6.88
N SER A 170 24.36 -15.64 -7.99
CA SER A 170 25.56 -16.31 -8.54
C SER A 170 26.87 -15.90 -7.87
N ALA A 171 26.82 -15.05 -6.82
CA ALA A 171 27.96 -14.54 -6.06
C ALA A 171 29.09 -13.89 -6.91
N PRO A 172 28.75 -12.95 -7.82
CA PRO A 172 29.77 -12.26 -8.62
C PRO A 172 30.73 -11.42 -7.75
N CYS A 173 30.32 -11.07 -6.50
CA CYS A 173 31.13 -10.33 -5.53
C CYS A 173 32.38 -11.06 -5.04
N VAL A 174 32.47 -12.37 -5.22
CA VAL A 174 33.63 -13.20 -4.85
C VAL A 174 34.22 -13.94 -6.06
N GLY A 175 33.85 -13.50 -7.28
CA GLY A 175 34.44 -14.05 -8.52
C GLY A 175 33.92 -15.44 -8.95
N TYR A 176 32.82 -15.95 -8.35
CA TYR A 176 32.29 -17.27 -8.71
C TYR A 176 31.61 -17.31 -10.09
N LEU A 177 31.25 -16.13 -10.63
CA LEU A 177 30.79 -15.99 -12.00
C LEU A 177 31.48 -14.79 -12.64
N ASP A 178 32.03 -14.98 -13.82
CA ASP A 178 32.68 -13.93 -14.61
C ASP A 178 31.63 -12.91 -15.14
N ARG A 179 32.14 -11.75 -15.56
CA ARG A 179 31.30 -10.64 -16.02
C ARG A 179 30.47 -11.00 -17.24
N LEU A 180 31.03 -11.73 -18.20
CA LEU A 180 30.33 -12.06 -19.45
C LEU A 180 29.13 -12.99 -19.19
N ASN A 181 29.34 -14.05 -18.42
CA ASN A 181 28.28 -15.00 -18.08
C ASN A 181 27.21 -14.34 -17.17
N TYR A 182 27.63 -13.42 -16.28
CA TYR A 182 26.68 -12.67 -15.49
C TYR A 182 25.79 -11.75 -16.36
N HIS A 183 26.37 -11.04 -17.33
CA HIS A 183 25.61 -10.19 -18.25
C HIS A 183 24.62 -10.99 -19.10
N ARG A 184 24.96 -12.21 -19.53
CA ARG A 184 23.99 -13.13 -20.19
C ARG A 184 22.78 -13.44 -19.29
N SER A 185 23.01 -13.62 -17.99
CA SER A 185 21.91 -13.82 -17.03
C SER A 185 21.06 -12.54 -16.87
N VAL A 186 21.68 -11.36 -16.93
CA VAL A 186 20.97 -10.07 -16.91
C VAL A 186 20.09 -9.90 -18.16
N GLU A 187 20.59 -10.26 -19.35
CA GLU A 187 19.80 -10.20 -20.58
C GLU A 187 18.56 -11.09 -20.52
N LYS A 188 18.73 -12.33 -20.06
CA LYS A 188 17.60 -13.26 -19.86
C LYS A 188 16.57 -12.69 -18.89
N ALA A 189 17.01 -12.06 -17.80
CA ALA A 189 16.13 -11.40 -16.86
C ALA A 189 15.42 -10.17 -17.47
N VAL A 190 16.10 -9.41 -18.34
CA VAL A 190 15.51 -8.31 -19.10
C VAL A 190 14.41 -8.79 -20.03
N TRP A 191 14.64 -9.89 -20.78
CA TRP A 191 13.60 -10.49 -21.64
C TRP A 191 12.41 -11.00 -20.82
N PHE A 192 12.68 -11.67 -19.69
CA PHE A 192 11.64 -12.15 -18.78
C PHE A 192 10.77 -11.01 -18.23
N LEU A 193 11.39 -9.93 -17.71
CA LEU A 193 10.70 -8.79 -17.14
C LEU A 193 9.99 -7.94 -18.22
N GLY A 194 10.54 -7.91 -19.44
CA GLY A 194 9.94 -7.25 -20.60
C GLY A 194 8.82 -8.05 -21.28
N GLY A 195 8.61 -9.31 -20.86
CA GLY A 195 7.59 -10.18 -21.45
C GLY A 195 7.98 -10.84 -22.76
N HIS A 196 9.25 -10.75 -23.15
CA HIS A 196 9.78 -11.36 -24.38
C HIS A 196 10.07 -12.85 -24.19
N TYR A 197 9.03 -13.61 -23.80
CA TYR A 197 9.19 -15.03 -23.41
C TYR A 197 9.63 -15.92 -24.56
N GLU A 198 9.22 -15.63 -25.80
CA GLU A 198 9.61 -16.42 -26.97
C GLU A 198 11.11 -16.29 -27.26
N ILE A 199 11.67 -15.07 -27.13
CA ILE A 199 13.10 -14.83 -27.27
C ILE A 199 13.85 -15.56 -26.18
N LEU A 200 13.36 -15.47 -24.92
CA LEU A 200 13.93 -16.15 -23.77
C LEU A 200 13.89 -17.67 -23.92
N GLU A 201 12.76 -18.25 -24.33
CA GLU A 201 12.59 -19.69 -24.53
C GLU A 201 13.52 -20.20 -25.63
N ARG A 202 13.62 -19.50 -26.77
CA ARG A 202 14.56 -19.84 -27.86
C ARG A 202 16.01 -19.82 -27.37
N ALA A 203 16.43 -18.74 -26.72
CA ALA A 203 17.79 -18.62 -26.20
C ALA A 203 18.15 -19.72 -25.20
N LEU A 204 17.24 -20.07 -24.28
CA LEU A 204 17.44 -21.14 -23.32
C LEU A 204 17.43 -22.52 -23.98
N THR A 205 16.62 -22.75 -25.01
CA THR A 205 16.61 -24.02 -25.76
C THR A 205 17.94 -24.22 -26.48
N THR A 206 18.42 -23.22 -27.20
CA THR A 206 19.73 -23.27 -27.86
C THR A 206 20.87 -23.52 -26.86
N GLU A 207 20.84 -22.88 -25.69
CA GLU A 207 21.84 -23.11 -24.65
C GLU A 207 21.78 -24.53 -24.09
N MET A 208 20.58 -25.07 -23.87
CA MET A 208 20.34 -26.43 -23.41
C MET A 208 20.95 -27.45 -24.41
N GLU A 209 20.62 -27.28 -25.69
CA GLU A 209 21.13 -28.14 -26.78
C GLU A 209 22.66 -28.05 -26.91
N GLY A 210 23.24 -26.84 -26.76
CA GLY A 210 24.67 -26.63 -26.74
C GLY A 210 25.40 -27.28 -25.55
N TYR A 211 24.77 -27.41 -24.40
CA TYR A 211 25.30 -28.19 -23.29
C TYR A 211 25.14 -29.69 -23.52
N ALA A 212 24.03 -30.13 -24.08
CA ALA A 212 23.80 -31.55 -24.38
C ALA A 212 24.80 -32.08 -25.42
N SER A 213 25.06 -31.29 -26.49
CA SER A 213 26.04 -31.68 -27.53
C SER A 213 27.47 -31.80 -27.00
N ARG A 214 27.79 -31.10 -25.90
CA ARG A 214 29.09 -31.18 -25.19
C ARG A 214 29.07 -32.20 -24.05
N LEU A 215 28.08 -33.08 -23.98
CA LEU A 215 27.86 -34.08 -22.94
C LEU A 215 27.75 -33.51 -21.50
N ALA A 216 27.50 -32.20 -21.37
CA ALA A 216 27.31 -31.50 -20.09
C ALA A 216 25.88 -31.64 -19.59
N TYR A 217 25.40 -32.86 -19.38
CA TYR A 217 23.98 -33.18 -19.10
C TYR A 217 23.42 -32.53 -17.84
N GLU A 218 24.22 -32.37 -16.77
CA GLU A 218 23.75 -31.64 -15.58
C GLU A 218 23.39 -30.17 -15.87
N LYS A 219 24.20 -29.49 -16.69
CA LYS A 219 23.94 -28.12 -17.09
C LYS A 219 22.72 -28.06 -18.01
N ALA A 220 22.61 -28.96 -18.98
CA ALA A 220 21.46 -29.09 -19.86
C ALA A 220 20.17 -29.35 -19.03
N GLY A 221 20.23 -30.27 -18.06
CA GLY A 221 19.11 -30.56 -17.15
C GLY A 221 18.65 -29.34 -16.35
N ARG A 222 19.56 -28.53 -15.84
CA ARG A 222 19.20 -27.26 -15.12
C ARG A 222 18.48 -26.27 -16.02
N ILE A 223 18.91 -26.14 -17.28
CA ILE A 223 18.25 -25.25 -18.26
C ILE A 223 16.87 -25.80 -18.64
N ARG A 224 16.72 -27.11 -18.84
CA ARG A 224 15.46 -27.78 -19.08
C ARG A 224 14.45 -27.48 -17.94
N ASP A 225 14.90 -27.62 -16.70
CA ASP A 225 14.05 -27.40 -15.53
C ASP A 225 13.64 -25.93 -15.40
N LEU A 226 14.56 -24.99 -15.70
CA LEU A 226 14.27 -23.55 -15.77
C LEU A 226 13.22 -23.26 -16.86
N LEU A 227 13.36 -23.84 -18.07
CA LEU A 227 12.38 -23.72 -19.14
C LEU A 227 11.00 -24.23 -18.70
N ALA A 228 10.95 -25.39 -18.04
CA ALA A 228 9.70 -25.94 -17.53
C ALA A 228 9.05 -25.03 -16.46
N GLU A 229 9.85 -24.40 -15.59
CA GLU A 229 9.34 -23.44 -14.61
C GLU A 229 8.83 -22.14 -15.27
N ILE A 230 9.53 -21.60 -16.26
CA ILE A 230 9.10 -20.42 -17.02
C ILE A 230 7.80 -20.72 -17.79
N ARG A 231 7.69 -21.88 -18.43
CA ARG A 231 6.46 -22.31 -19.13
C ARG A 231 5.29 -22.48 -18.15
N ARG A 232 5.51 -23.10 -17.00
CA ARG A 232 4.50 -23.18 -15.92
C ARG A 232 4.10 -21.82 -15.38
N PHE A 233 5.05 -20.90 -15.24
CA PHE A 233 4.75 -19.52 -14.85
C PHE A 233 3.91 -18.81 -15.93
N LYS A 234 4.20 -19.03 -17.22
CA LYS A 234 3.41 -18.55 -18.36
C LYS A 234 1.98 -19.14 -18.36
N ALA A 235 1.83 -20.43 -18.13
CA ALA A 235 0.54 -21.13 -18.18
C ALA A 235 -0.41 -20.83 -17.00
N ARG A 236 0.11 -20.47 -15.81
CA ARG A 236 -0.72 -20.15 -14.63
C ARG A 236 -1.45 -18.82 -14.71
N GLN A 237 -1.21 -18.03 -15.74
CA GLN A 237 -1.89 -16.76 -15.93
C GLN A 237 -2.94 -16.90 -17.04
N SER A 238 -4.20 -16.90 -16.65
CA SER A 238 -5.36 -17.17 -17.52
C SER A 238 -5.58 -16.15 -18.64
N VAL A 239 -4.95 -14.97 -18.57
CA VAL A 239 -5.07 -13.93 -19.58
C VAL A 239 -3.68 -13.52 -20.07
N PHE A 240 -3.40 -13.86 -21.32
CA PHE A 240 -2.16 -13.51 -22.00
C PHE A 240 -2.48 -12.76 -23.29
N LEU A 241 -1.88 -11.57 -23.44
CA LEU A 241 -2.02 -10.71 -24.61
C LEU A 241 -0.70 -10.70 -25.38
N GLU A 242 -0.56 -11.62 -26.33
CA GLU A 242 0.62 -11.67 -27.20
C GLU A 242 0.79 -10.36 -27.98
N GLY A 243 2.02 -9.86 -28.04
CA GLY A 243 2.37 -8.66 -28.80
C GLY A 243 2.14 -7.33 -28.08
N GLU A 244 1.49 -7.32 -26.89
CA GLU A 244 1.25 -6.10 -26.13
C GLU A 244 2.01 -6.12 -24.79
N PRO A 245 3.23 -5.62 -24.75
CA PRO A 245 4.10 -5.78 -23.58
C PRO A 245 3.63 -4.98 -22.36
N VAL A 246 2.99 -3.82 -22.57
CA VAL A 246 2.57 -2.90 -21.49
C VAL A 246 1.23 -2.27 -21.84
N LEU A 247 0.18 -2.55 -21.07
CA LEU A 247 -1.09 -1.84 -21.17
C LEU A 247 -1.78 -1.80 -19.80
N ASP A 248 -2.68 -0.82 -19.64
CA ASP A 248 -3.65 -0.78 -18.55
C ASP A 248 -5.07 -0.79 -19.14
N ALA A 249 -6.00 -1.45 -18.42
CA ALA A 249 -7.41 -1.44 -18.79
C ALA A 249 -8.22 -0.86 -17.64
N VAL A 250 -8.99 0.17 -17.92
CA VAL A 250 -9.81 0.88 -16.93
C VAL A 250 -11.28 0.69 -17.27
N ALA A 251 -12.03 0.15 -16.31
CA ALA A 251 -13.48 0.06 -16.41
C ALA A 251 -14.14 0.78 -15.24
N LEU A 252 -15.23 1.48 -15.55
CA LEU A 252 -16.14 2.08 -14.59
C LEU A 252 -17.51 1.43 -14.77
N VAL A 253 -18.12 1.03 -13.66
CA VAL A 253 -19.49 0.52 -13.59
C VAL A 253 -20.24 1.34 -12.54
N GLU A 254 -21.48 1.70 -12.84
CA GLU A 254 -22.34 2.51 -11.97
C GLU A 254 -23.53 1.68 -11.50
N GLU A 255 -23.83 1.74 -10.20
CA GLU A 255 -24.96 1.05 -9.59
C GLU A 255 -25.35 1.75 -8.28
N GLY A 256 -26.64 2.00 -8.07
CA GLY A 256 -27.17 2.53 -6.81
C GLY A 256 -26.55 3.87 -6.36
N GLY A 257 -26.24 4.79 -7.30
CA GLY A 257 -25.61 6.08 -7.00
C GLY A 257 -24.10 5.98 -6.69
N LYS A 258 -23.52 4.80 -6.78
CA LYS A 258 -22.09 4.53 -6.62
C LYS A 258 -21.44 4.13 -7.92
N ALA A 259 -20.13 4.37 -8.01
CA ALA A 259 -19.33 3.96 -9.14
C ALA A 259 -18.13 3.12 -8.65
N GLY A 260 -18.02 1.90 -9.17
CA GLY A 260 -16.87 1.03 -9.02
C GLY A 260 -15.91 1.23 -10.20
N VAL A 261 -14.65 1.52 -9.91
CA VAL A 261 -13.61 1.63 -10.93
C VAL A 261 -12.54 0.60 -10.68
N VAL A 262 -12.22 -0.15 -11.72
CA VAL A 262 -11.13 -1.13 -11.70
C VAL A 262 -10.12 -0.81 -12.78
N VAL A 263 -8.85 -0.81 -12.41
CA VAL A 263 -7.72 -0.73 -13.34
C VAL A 263 -6.98 -2.05 -13.31
N LEU A 264 -6.93 -2.75 -14.44
CA LEU A 264 -6.15 -3.96 -14.63
C LEU A 264 -4.80 -3.59 -15.25
N HIS A 265 -3.70 -4.03 -14.62
CA HIS A 265 -2.35 -3.71 -15.04
C HIS A 265 -1.70 -4.89 -15.74
N PHE A 266 -1.45 -4.76 -17.05
CA PHE A 266 -0.78 -5.78 -17.86
C PHE A 266 0.66 -5.36 -18.14
N ARG A 267 1.61 -6.29 -17.92
CA ARG A 267 3.02 -6.12 -18.24
C ARG A 267 3.54 -7.41 -18.83
N GLY A 268 4.21 -7.30 -19.97
CA GLY A 268 4.64 -8.47 -20.72
C GLY A 268 3.47 -9.36 -21.15
N GLY A 269 2.36 -8.75 -21.60
CA GLY A 269 1.14 -9.45 -21.99
C GLY A 269 0.36 -10.11 -20.86
N ARG A 270 0.73 -9.93 -19.58
CA ARG A 270 0.13 -10.60 -18.42
C ARG A 270 -0.51 -9.66 -17.44
N LEU A 271 -1.64 -10.07 -16.90
CA LEU A 271 -2.26 -9.40 -15.77
C LEU A 271 -1.38 -9.60 -14.52
N LEU A 272 -0.81 -8.51 -14.02
CA LEU A 272 0.03 -8.54 -12.82
C LEU A 272 -0.74 -8.27 -11.54
N ASP A 273 -1.67 -7.33 -11.59
CA ASP A 273 -2.46 -6.91 -10.43
C ASP A 273 -3.60 -6.01 -10.89
N LYS A 274 -4.47 -5.64 -9.94
CA LYS A 274 -5.56 -4.70 -10.14
C LYS A 274 -5.57 -3.61 -9.08
N SER A 275 -6.03 -2.42 -9.47
CA SER A 275 -6.37 -1.33 -8.56
C SER A 275 -7.88 -1.16 -8.52
N GLU A 276 -8.46 -1.04 -7.32
CA GLU A 276 -9.90 -0.93 -7.10
C GLU A 276 -10.21 0.40 -6.41
N TYR A 277 -11.21 1.13 -6.92
CA TYR A 277 -11.64 2.40 -6.36
C TYR A 277 -13.18 2.45 -6.32
N LEU A 278 -13.71 2.98 -5.23
CA LEU A 278 -15.15 3.18 -5.04
C LEU A 278 -15.42 4.68 -4.86
N PHE A 279 -16.36 5.20 -5.61
CA PHE A 279 -16.76 6.62 -5.59
C PHE A 279 -18.26 6.75 -5.47
N GLU A 280 -18.72 7.92 -5.00
CA GLU A 280 -20.07 8.38 -5.28
C GLU A 280 -20.14 8.75 -6.76
N ASN A 281 -21.21 8.33 -7.44
CA ASN A 281 -21.35 8.62 -8.86
C ASN A 281 -21.59 10.12 -9.09
N ASN A 282 -20.85 10.68 -10.05
CA ASN A 282 -21.05 12.05 -10.50
C ASN A 282 -20.63 12.22 -11.96
N GLU A 283 -21.19 13.23 -12.61
CA GLU A 283 -20.89 13.55 -14.00
C GLU A 283 -19.39 13.81 -14.21
N GLY A 284 -18.84 13.22 -15.25
CA GLY A 284 -17.41 13.34 -15.61
C GLY A 284 -16.44 12.55 -14.74
N LEU A 285 -16.93 11.69 -13.83
CA LEU A 285 -16.12 10.86 -12.95
C LEU A 285 -15.08 10.05 -13.72
N PHE A 286 -15.50 9.37 -14.78
CA PHE A 286 -14.62 8.48 -15.53
C PHE A 286 -13.43 9.24 -16.14
N ARG A 287 -13.68 10.40 -16.74
CA ARG A 287 -12.61 11.27 -17.25
C ARG A 287 -11.65 11.70 -16.15
N GLN A 288 -12.14 12.11 -15.00
CA GLN A 288 -11.30 12.50 -13.86
C GLN A 288 -10.42 11.35 -13.35
N VAL A 289 -10.96 10.13 -13.36
CA VAL A 289 -10.18 8.92 -13.01
C VAL A 289 -9.06 8.69 -14.01
N LEU A 290 -9.33 8.77 -15.32
CA LEU A 290 -8.33 8.60 -16.37
C LEU A 290 -7.22 9.67 -16.27
N GLU A 291 -7.58 10.93 -16.07
CA GLU A 291 -6.63 12.04 -15.86
C GLU A 291 -5.71 11.76 -14.67
N GLN A 292 -6.26 11.33 -13.53
CA GLN A 292 -5.46 10.99 -12.35
C GLN A 292 -4.61 9.74 -12.56
N HIS A 293 -5.13 8.74 -13.29
CA HIS A 293 -4.37 7.55 -13.62
C HIS A 293 -3.13 7.91 -14.47
N LEU A 294 -3.31 8.64 -15.57
CA LEU A 294 -2.23 9.10 -16.44
C LEU A 294 -1.22 9.99 -15.70
N TYR A 295 -1.70 10.85 -14.80
CA TYR A 295 -0.82 11.69 -14.02
C TYR A 295 0.08 10.92 -13.05
N ARG A 296 -0.37 9.79 -12.52
CA ARG A 296 0.42 8.96 -11.59
C ARG A 296 1.51 8.15 -12.27
N LEU A 297 1.43 7.96 -13.58
CA LEU A 297 2.46 7.26 -14.32
C LEU A 297 3.82 7.96 -14.17
N ARG A 298 4.87 7.16 -14.14
CA ARG A 298 6.28 7.63 -14.11
C ARG A 298 7.03 7.29 -15.38
N GLN A 299 6.46 6.42 -16.20
CA GLN A 299 6.94 6.04 -17.53
C GLN A 299 5.77 6.06 -18.52
N ALA A 300 6.10 6.19 -19.79
CA ALA A 300 5.12 6.15 -20.84
C ALA A 300 4.33 4.83 -20.82
N LEU A 301 3.01 4.93 -20.98
CA LEU A 301 2.10 3.82 -21.18
C LEU A 301 1.72 3.78 -22.67
N PRO A 302 2.05 2.72 -23.41
CA PRO A 302 1.76 2.67 -24.84
C PRO A 302 0.26 2.56 -25.16
N LEU A 303 -0.50 1.80 -24.35
CA LEU A 303 -1.90 1.49 -24.60
C LEU A 303 -2.72 1.58 -23.31
N LEU A 304 -3.84 2.29 -23.38
CA LEU A 304 -4.87 2.36 -22.36
C LEU A 304 -6.21 1.92 -22.94
N LEU A 305 -6.78 0.83 -22.39
CA LEU A 305 -8.12 0.37 -22.75
C LEU A 305 -9.16 1.00 -21.82
N ILE A 306 -10.29 1.41 -22.34
CA ILE A 306 -11.40 2.00 -21.57
C ILE A 306 -12.72 1.33 -21.96
N ASN A 307 -13.66 1.25 -21.03
CA ASN A 307 -14.98 0.64 -21.27
C ASN A 307 -16.07 1.64 -21.63
N LEU A 308 -15.83 2.92 -21.48
CA LEU A 308 -16.77 3.98 -21.84
C LEU A 308 -16.07 5.02 -22.70
N PRO A 309 -16.74 5.59 -23.71
CA PRO A 309 -16.17 6.68 -24.48
C PRO A 309 -16.00 7.92 -23.62
N VAL A 310 -14.92 8.65 -23.82
CA VAL A 310 -14.60 9.87 -23.09
C VAL A 310 -14.42 11.02 -24.09
N PRO A 311 -15.02 12.20 -23.84
CA PRO A 311 -14.82 13.35 -24.72
C PRO A 311 -13.37 13.85 -24.65
N SER A 312 -12.88 14.39 -25.76
CA SER A 312 -11.53 15.00 -25.87
C SER A 312 -10.40 14.04 -25.42
N VAL A 313 -10.38 12.84 -25.97
CA VAL A 313 -9.30 11.84 -25.76
C VAL A 313 -7.95 12.38 -26.23
N ASP A 314 -7.96 13.17 -27.29
CA ASP A 314 -6.81 13.88 -27.86
C ASP A 314 -6.04 14.75 -26.86
N VAL A 315 -6.74 15.36 -25.91
CA VAL A 315 -6.13 16.15 -24.82
C VAL A 315 -5.34 15.22 -23.88
N LEU A 316 -5.87 14.06 -23.53
CA LEU A 316 -5.19 13.08 -22.69
C LEU A 316 -3.95 12.51 -23.39
N GLU A 317 -4.06 12.19 -24.68
CA GLU A 317 -2.94 11.72 -25.49
C GLU A 317 -1.86 12.80 -25.66
N SER A 318 -2.26 14.05 -25.87
CA SER A 318 -1.35 15.20 -25.99
C SER A 318 -0.63 15.46 -24.65
N TYR A 319 -1.34 15.42 -23.51
CA TYR A 319 -0.74 15.50 -22.19
C TYR A 319 0.32 14.40 -21.98
N HIS A 320 0.00 13.16 -22.32
CA HIS A 320 0.95 12.05 -22.17
C HIS A 320 2.19 12.24 -23.06
N ARG A 321 2.00 12.68 -24.31
CA ARG A 321 3.09 12.98 -25.25
C ARG A 321 3.98 14.10 -24.72
N GLN A 322 3.39 15.20 -24.23
CA GLN A 322 4.15 16.31 -23.67
C GLN A 322 4.99 15.88 -22.46
N ARG A 323 4.45 14.99 -21.63
CA ARG A 323 5.10 14.56 -20.39
C ARG A 323 6.20 13.52 -20.60
N PHE A 324 6.03 12.59 -21.51
CA PHE A 324 6.91 11.42 -21.70
C PHE A 324 7.64 11.39 -23.05
N GLY A 325 7.34 12.33 -23.95
CA GLY A 325 7.89 12.30 -25.31
C GLY A 325 7.39 11.13 -26.17
N LYS A 326 6.39 10.36 -25.71
CA LYS A 326 5.88 9.15 -26.35
C LYS A 326 4.38 9.21 -26.52
N LYS A 327 3.88 8.67 -27.64
CA LYS A 327 2.44 8.55 -27.90
C LYS A 327 1.83 7.49 -26.97
N ILE A 328 0.63 7.73 -26.47
CA ILE A 328 -0.27 6.73 -25.90
C ILE A 328 -1.42 6.52 -26.89
N GLU A 329 -1.93 5.32 -26.98
CA GLU A 329 -3.18 5.02 -27.64
C GLU A 329 -4.25 4.75 -26.59
N ILE A 330 -5.34 5.54 -26.59
CA ILE A 330 -6.50 5.32 -25.72
C ILE A 330 -7.59 4.68 -26.58
N ARG A 331 -7.92 3.42 -26.29
CA ARG A 331 -8.81 2.60 -27.12
C ARG A 331 -10.07 2.18 -26.36
N PHE A 332 -11.21 2.37 -26.99
CA PHE A 332 -12.49 1.79 -26.61
C PHE A 332 -12.80 0.57 -27.50
N PRO A 333 -12.48 -0.67 -27.04
CA PRO A 333 -12.58 -1.86 -27.88
C PRO A 333 -14.04 -2.33 -28.00
N LYS A 334 -14.47 -2.62 -29.23
CA LYS A 334 -15.82 -3.16 -29.52
C LYS A 334 -15.81 -4.66 -29.84
N ARG A 335 -14.65 -5.28 -30.06
CA ARG A 335 -14.50 -6.69 -30.43
C ARG A 335 -13.10 -7.22 -30.14
N GLY A 336 -12.97 -8.55 -30.14
CA GLY A 336 -11.70 -9.25 -30.03
C GLY A 336 -11.11 -9.30 -28.62
N ARG A 337 -9.82 -9.62 -28.52
CA ARG A 337 -9.09 -9.86 -27.24
C ARG A 337 -9.15 -8.70 -26.25
N PHE A 338 -9.14 -7.48 -26.74
CA PHE A 338 -9.19 -6.30 -25.88
C PHE A 338 -10.57 -6.09 -25.25
N LEU A 339 -11.65 -6.47 -25.96
CA LEU A 339 -13.00 -6.46 -25.38
C LEU A 339 -13.11 -7.45 -24.22
N ALA A 340 -12.52 -8.65 -24.35
CA ALA A 340 -12.49 -9.62 -23.26
C ALA A 340 -11.77 -9.09 -22.01
N VAL A 341 -10.70 -8.30 -22.19
CA VAL A 341 -10.00 -7.63 -21.08
C VAL A 341 -10.88 -6.57 -20.42
N ILE A 342 -11.62 -5.79 -21.19
CA ILE A 342 -12.55 -4.79 -20.69
C ILE A 342 -13.70 -5.47 -19.92
N HIS A 343 -14.30 -6.53 -20.44
CA HIS A 343 -15.33 -7.29 -19.75
C HIS A 343 -14.82 -7.82 -18.39
N MET A 344 -13.58 -8.33 -18.36
CA MET A 344 -12.97 -8.75 -17.08
C MET A 344 -12.83 -7.58 -16.10
N ALA A 345 -12.45 -6.39 -16.56
CA ALA A 345 -12.38 -5.20 -15.71
C ALA A 345 -13.76 -4.78 -15.21
N GLU A 346 -14.79 -4.84 -16.05
CA GLU A 346 -16.18 -4.54 -15.69
C GLU A 346 -16.75 -5.53 -14.67
N GLU A 347 -16.52 -6.84 -14.85
CA GLU A 347 -16.94 -7.87 -13.90
C GLU A 347 -16.30 -7.63 -12.52
N ASN A 348 -15.01 -7.28 -12.49
CA ASN A 348 -14.33 -6.92 -11.25
C ASN A 348 -14.91 -5.63 -10.63
N ALA A 349 -15.36 -4.67 -11.43
CA ALA A 349 -15.99 -3.44 -10.93
C ALA A 349 -17.40 -3.72 -10.36
N ARG A 350 -18.21 -4.60 -11.00
CA ARG A 350 -19.49 -5.06 -10.45
C ARG A 350 -19.30 -5.80 -9.13
N GLU A 351 -18.33 -6.71 -9.07
CA GLU A 351 -18.01 -7.44 -7.84
C GLU A 351 -17.55 -6.49 -6.72
N LEU A 352 -16.82 -5.43 -7.05
CA LEU A 352 -16.44 -4.39 -6.08
C LEU A 352 -17.68 -3.69 -5.50
N LEU A 353 -18.65 -3.31 -6.34
CA LEU A 353 -19.91 -2.68 -5.93
C LEU A 353 -20.74 -3.62 -5.06
N SER A 354 -20.93 -4.87 -5.49
CA SER A 354 -21.65 -5.90 -4.73
C SER A 354 -21.06 -6.13 -3.33
N ARG A 355 -19.71 -6.21 -3.25
CA ARG A 355 -19.01 -6.31 -1.96
C ARG A 355 -19.20 -5.07 -1.08
N ALA A 356 -19.22 -3.88 -1.69
CA ALA A 356 -19.45 -2.62 -0.96
C ALA A 356 -20.88 -2.54 -0.42
N GLU A 357 -21.86 -2.97 -1.21
CA GLU A 357 -23.26 -3.03 -0.78
C GLU A 357 -23.49 -4.06 0.33
N SER A 358 -22.92 -5.27 0.17
CA SER A 358 -22.97 -6.30 1.21
C SER A 358 -22.39 -5.80 2.54
N ARG A 359 -21.25 -5.10 2.51
CA ARG A 359 -20.66 -4.50 3.72
C ARG A 359 -21.53 -3.41 4.32
N ARG A 360 -22.22 -2.62 3.50
CA ARG A 360 -23.15 -1.61 3.99
C ARG A 360 -24.32 -2.25 4.73
N LYS A 361 -24.91 -3.32 4.18
CA LYS A 361 -25.96 -4.10 4.85
C LYS A 361 -25.46 -4.71 6.17
N GLU A 362 -24.20 -5.19 6.22
CA GLU A 362 -23.59 -5.64 7.48
C GLU A 362 -23.51 -4.52 8.53
N LEU A 363 -23.14 -3.28 8.12
CA LEU A 363 -23.09 -2.13 9.02
C LEU A 363 -24.49 -1.69 9.48
N GLU A 364 -25.48 -1.71 8.59
CA GLU A 364 -26.87 -1.40 8.92
C GLU A 364 -27.44 -2.42 9.92
N THR A 365 -27.17 -3.71 9.72
CA THR A 365 -27.54 -4.76 10.68
C THR A 365 -26.83 -4.57 12.03
N LEU A 366 -25.54 -4.19 12.02
CA LEU A 366 -24.80 -3.87 13.24
C LEU A 366 -25.40 -2.68 13.97
N GLN A 367 -25.74 -1.63 13.25
CA GLN A 367 -26.38 -0.43 13.80
C GLN A 367 -27.69 -0.79 14.54
N GLN A 368 -28.54 -1.57 13.90
CA GLN A 368 -29.80 -2.03 14.48
C GLN A 368 -29.58 -2.95 15.69
N MET A 369 -28.67 -3.93 15.58
CA MET A 369 -28.35 -4.90 16.63
C MET A 369 -27.85 -4.21 17.91
N LEU A 370 -26.96 -3.23 17.79
CA LEU A 370 -26.39 -2.51 18.93
C LEU A 370 -27.15 -1.20 19.27
N ARG A 371 -28.22 -0.87 18.55
CA ARG A 371 -29.02 0.35 18.69
C ARG A 371 -28.18 1.62 18.59
N LEU A 372 -27.20 1.63 17.65
CA LEU A 372 -26.30 2.78 17.47
C LEU A 372 -27.04 3.96 16.85
N LYS A 373 -26.71 5.18 17.30
CA LYS A 373 -27.30 6.42 16.79
C LYS A 373 -26.98 6.70 15.33
N LYS A 374 -25.80 6.24 14.86
CA LYS A 374 -25.30 6.43 13.50
C LYS A 374 -24.80 5.13 12.92
N LEU A 375 -24.77 5.06 11.59
CA LEU A 375 -24.09 3.97 10.89
C LEU A 375 -22.60 3.96 11.27
N PRO A 376 -22.04 2.85 11.79
CA PRO A 376 -20.66 2.82 12.25
C PRO A 376 -19.69 2.64 11.07
N GLU A 377 -19.54 3.71 10.27
CA GLU A 377 -18.65 3.70 9.10
C GLU A 377 -17.18 3.58 9.49
N ARG A 378 -16.81 4.20 10.62
CA ARG A 378 -15.46 4.13 11.17
C ARG A 378 -15.49 3.45 12.53
N MET A 379 -14.88 2.28 12.60
CA MET A 379 -14.78 1.49 13.83
C MET A 379 -13.31 1.30 14.21
N GLU A 380 -13.01 1.33 15.51
CA GLU A 380 -11.69 0.98 16.04
C GLU A 380 -11.84 -0.14 17.06
N CYS A 381 -10.90 -1.11 17.08
CA CYS A 381 -10.86 -2.15 18.12
C CYS A 381 -9.52 -2.09 18.83
N ILE A 382 -9.60 -2.17 20.17
CA ILE A 382 -8.46 -2.18 21.08
C ILE A 382 -8.33 -3.57 21.69
N ASP A 383 -7.15 -4.19 21.55
CA ASP A 383 -6.75 -5.45 22.18
C ASP A 383 -5.51 -5.22 23.05
N ILE A 384 -5.53 -5.71 24.28
CA ILE A 384 -4.38 -5.71 25.21
C ILE A 384 -3.79 -7.11 25.23
N SER A 385 -2.51 -7.22 24.94
CA SER A 385 -1.80 -8.49 24.87
C SER A 385 -0.54 -8.48 25.73
N HIS A 386 -0.31 -9.57 26.48
CA HIS A 386 0.85 -9.78 27.33
C HIS A 386 2.02 -10.41 26.57
N LEU A 387 3.22 -9.91 26.79
CA LEU A 387 4.48 -10.43 26.25
C LEU A 387 5.29 -11.05 27.38
N GLY A 388 5.13 -12.37 27.59
CA GLY A 388 6.06 -13.15 28.43
C GLY A 388 6.29 -12.64 29.84
N GLY A 389 5.36 -11.88 30.41
CA GLY A 389 5.43 -11.40 31.82
C GLY A 389 6.07 -10.03 32.03
N GLU A 390 6.82 -9.46 31.06
CA GLU A 390 7.54 -8.20 31.29
C GLU A 390 6.97 -6.98 30.55
N PHE A 391 6.27 -7.17 29.44
CA PHE A 391 5.77 -6.03 28.63
C PHE A 391 4.33 -6.23 28.19
N MET A 392 3.50 -5.22 28.48
CA MET A 392 2.14 -5.12 27.97
C MET A 392 2.11 -4.25 26.72
N VAL A 393 1.35 -4.68 25.72
CA VAL A 393 1.19 -3.96 24.45
C VAL A 393 -0.27 -3.80 24.12
N GLY A 394 -0.69 -2.55 23.88
CA GLY A 394 -1.99 -2.24 23.31
C GLY A 394 -1.92 -2.24 21.78
N SER A 395 -2.81 -2.97 21.14
CA SER A 395 -3.00 -2.98 19.70
C SER A 395 -4.31 -2.31 19.33
N LEU A 396 -4.27 -1.38 18.36
CA LEU A 396 -5.47 -0.74 17.83
C LEU A 396 -5.54 -0.96 16.33
N VAL A 397 -6.65 -1.52 15.89
CA VAL A 397 -6.99 -1.64 14.47
C VAL A 397 -8.16 -0.72 14.13
N SER A 398 -8.24 -0.30 12.88
CA SER A 398 -9.29 0.56 12.37
C SER A 398 -9.95 -0.08 11.17
N PHE A 399 -11.28 -0.04 11.12
CA PHE A 399 -12.08 -0.40 9.95
C PHE A 399 -12.79 0.87 9.43
N ARG A 400 -12.92 0.93 8.10
CA ARG A 400 -13.71 1.96 7.43
C ARG A 400 -14.64 1.29 6.42
N ASN A 401 -15.94 1.63 6.50
CA ASN A 401 -16.96 1.02 5.64
C ASN A 401 -16.89 -0.52 5.65
N GLY A 402 -16.73 -1.11 6.82
CA GLY A 402 -16.66 -2.57 7.04
C GLY A 402 -15.38 -3.26 6.55
N ALA A 403 -14.35 -2.51 6.14
CA ALA A 403 -13.07 -3.03 5.67
C ALA A 403 -11.88 -2.53 6.50
N PRO A 404 -10.79 -3.33 6.61
CA PRO A 404 -9.58 -2.93 7.34
C PRO A 404 -8.92 -1.66 6.77
N ASP A 405 -8.74 -0.63 7.62
CA ASP A 405 -8.02 0.62 7.32
C ASP A 405 -6.63 0.60 7.95
N LYS A 406 -5.72 -0.15 7.34
CA LYS A 406 -4.37 -0.43 7.88
C LYS A 406 -3.51 0.81 8.09
N GLY A 407 -3.80 1.93 7.42
CA GLY A 407 -3.10 3.20 7.62
C GLY A 407 -3.32 3.80 9.02
N ASN A 408 -4.44 3.45 9.63
CA ASN A 408 -4.85 3.91 10.95
C ASN A 408 -4.59 2.90 12.09
N TYR A 409 -3.91 1.77 11.83
CA TYR A 409 -3.49 0.85 12.87
C TYR A 409 -2.41 1.48 13.74
N ARG A 410 -2.50 1.28 15.07
CA ARG A 410 -1.54 1.82 16.04
C ARG A 410 -1.12 0.75 17.04
N ARG A 411 0.07 0.94 17.61
CA ARG A 411 0.66 0.11 18.66
C ARG A 411 1.07 0.99 19.81
N PHE A 412 0.74 0.57 21.00
CA PHE A 412 1.04 1.31 22.22
C PHE A 412 1.88 0.42 23.14
N ARG A 413 3.06 0.89 23.52
CA ARG A 413 3.78 0.33 24.65
C ARG A 413 3.13 0.88 25.90
N ILE A 414 2.76 0.01 26.84
CA ILE A 414 2.12 0.38 28.09
C ILE A 414 3.23 0.67 29.10
N SER A 415 3.12 1.81 29.80
CA SER A 415 4.21 2.35 30.59
C SER A 415 4.24 1.81 32.01
N HIS A 416 3.16 1.20 32.50
CA HIS A 416 3.02 0.76 33.89
C HIS A 416 3.47 -0.71 33.97
N GLY A 417 4.73 -0.91 34.39
CA GLY A 417 5.29 -2.20 34.70
C GLY A 417 4.89 -2.65 36.11
N GLY A 418 4.45 -3.91 36.24
CA GLY A 418 4.34 -4.60 37.54
C GLY A 418 2.91 -4.82 38.03
N GLY A 419 2.10 -5.49 37.24
CA GLY A 419 0.79 -5.99 37.66
C GLY A 419 -0.10 -6.30 36.45
N ASN A 420 -0.88 -7.35 36.55
CA ASN A 420 -1.81 -7.82 35.49
C ASN A 420 -3.06 -6.91 35.43
N ASP A 421 -2.87 -5.57 35.27
CA ASP A 421 -3.98 -4.61 35.29
C ASP A 421 -4.37 -4.21 33.84
N ASP A 422 -5.12 -5.12 33.21
CA ASP A 422 -5.70 -4.90 31.88
C ASP A 422 -6.60 -3.66 31.83
N PHE A 423 -7.23 -3.28 32.93
CA PHE A 423 -8.13 -2.13 32.99
C PHE A 423 -7.38 -0.81 32.83
N ARG A 424 -6.25 -0.65 33.55
CA ARG A 424 -5.37 0.52 33.42
C ARG A 424 -4.75 0.60 32.02
N SER A 425 -4.41 -0.55 31.45
CA SER A 425 -3.83 -0.65 30.13
C SER A 425 -4.80 -0.19 29.04
N VAL A 426 -6.06 -0.61 29.12
CA VAL A 426 -7.12 -0.13 28.21
C VAL A 426 -7.30 1.39 28.38
N ALA A 427 -7.39 1.88 29.62
CA ALA A 427 -7.54 3.31 29.90
C ALA A 427 -6.38 4.14 29.31
N GLU A 428 -5.12 3.69 29.46
CA GLU A 428 -3.95 4.35 28.88
C GLU A 428 -4.03 4.42 27.34
N VAL A 429 -4.39 3.33 26.66
CA VAL A 429 -4.52 3.30 25.19
C VAL A 429 -5.63 4.24 24.73
N VAL A 430 -6.79 4.20 25.38
CA VAL A 430 -7.94 5.07 25.09
C VAL A 430 -7.53 6.53 25.24
N ARG A 431 -6.95 6.93 26.38
CA ARG A 431 -6.50 8.30 26.63
C ARG A 431 -5.52 8.76 25.54
N ARG A 432 -4.42 8.03 25.33
CA ARG A 432 -3.38 8.42 24.36
C ARG A 432 -3.89 8.49 22.93
N ARG A 433 -4.78 7.59 22.52
CA ARG A 433 -5.35 7.58 21.18
C ARG A 433 -6.29 8.76 20.93
N TYR A 434 -7.26 8.96 21.82
CA TYR A 434 -8.34 9.91 21.56
C TYR A 434 -7.97 11.33 21.95
N GLN A 435 -7.11 11.54 22.95
CA GLN A 435 -6.48 12.83 23.19
C GLN A 435 -5.73 13.32 21.95
N ARG A 436 -4.91 12.45 21.35
CA ARG A 436 -4.19 12.79 20.12
C ARG A 436 -5.13 13.12 18.95
N LEU A 437 -6.22 12.39 18.76
CA LEU A 437 -7.20 12.70 17.73
C LEU A 437 -7.87 14.07 17.95
N LEU A 438 -8.12 14.46 19.21
CA LEU A 438 -8.65 15.79 19.55
C LEU A 438 -7.62 16.89 19.23
N GLU A 439 -6.37 16.71 19.63
CA GLU A 439 -5.26 17.64 19.35
C GLU A 439 -5.03 17.84 17.83
N GLU A 440 -5.04 16.74 17.07
CA GLU A 440 -4.89 16.75 15.61
C GLU A 440 -6.17 17.22 14.88
N LYS A 441 -7.29 17.51 15.61
CA LYS A 441 -8.62 17.80 15.05
C LYS A 441 -9.05 16.76 14.00
N SER A 442 -8.64 15.51 14.21
CA SER A 442 -8.95 14.38 13.34
C SER A 442 -10.34 13.82 13.63
N ALA A 443 -10.97 13.18 12.63
CA ALA A 443 -12.28 12.58 12.79
C ALA A 443 -12.24 11.42 13.80
N LEU A 444 -13.17 11.43 14.75
CA LEU A 444 -13.37 10.37 15.74
C LEU A 444 -13.99 9.12 15.07
N PRO A 445 -13.84 7.91 15.65
CA PRO A 445 -14.60 6.74 15.23
C PRO A 445 -16.07 6.86 15.63
N ASP A 446 -16.95 6.16 14.92
CA ASP A 446 -18.36 6.04 15.28
C ASP A 446 -18.57 5.00 16.38
N LEU A 447 -17.74 3.92 16.37
CA LEU A 447 -17.77 2.84 17.36
C LEU A 447 -16.35 2.44 17.78
N ILE A 448 -16.15 2.34 19.10
CA ILE A 448 -14.96 1.75 19.71
C ILE A 448 -15.37 0.38 20.26
N LEU A 449 -14.65 -0.65 19.85
CA LEU A 449 -14.78 -2.02 20.39
C LEU A 449 -13.58 -2.33 21.30
N ILE A 450 -13.83 -2.86 22.48
CA ILE A 450 -12.80 -3.38 23.37
C ILE A 450 -12.82 -4.91 23.28
N ASP A 451 -11.67 -5.54 22.98
CA ASP A 451 -11.53 -7.00 23.11
C ASP A 451 -11.41 -7.35 24.59
N GLY A 452 -12.57 -7.58 25.23
CA GLY A 452 -12.63 -7.82 26.67
C GLY A 452 -14.04 -7.79 27.27
N GLY A 453 -14.12 -7.78 28.61
CA GLY A 453 -15.38 -7.85 29.34
C GLY A 453 -15.83 -6.50 29.94
N LYS A 454 -16.86 -6.56 30.81
CA LYS A 454 -17.46 -5.39 31.51
C LYS A 454 -16.44 -4.48 32.19
N GLY A 455 -15.41 -5.04 32.85
CA GLY A 455 -14.41 -4.23 33.57
C GLY A 455 -13.57 -3.36 32.63
N GLN A 456 -13.11 -3.92 31.50
CA GLN A 456 -12.34 -3.19 30.49
C GLN A 456 -13.23 -2.14 29.79
N LEU A 457 -14.52 -2.44 29.55
CA LEU A 457 -15.51 -1.49 29.06
C LEU A 457 -15.67 -0.29 30.01
N SER A 458 -15.77 -0.56 31.33
CA SER A 458 -15.91 0.47 32.35
C SER A 458 -14.69 1.39 32.43
N ALA A 459 -13.48 0.82 32.34
CA ALA A 459 -12.24 1.59 32.29
C ALA A 459 -12.16 2.50 31.06
N ALA A 460 -12.50 1.98 29.89
CA ALA A 460 -12.57 2.75 28.64
C ALA A 460 -13.62 3.87 28.72
N LYS A 461 -14.79 3.58 29.30
CA LYS A 461 -15.88 4.55 29.49
C LYS A 461 -15.45 5.70 30.41
N ALA A 462 -14.80 5.42 31.52
CA ALA A 462 -14.29 6.43 32.46
C ALA A 462 -13.31 7.38 31.77
N GLU A 463 -12.39 6.85 30.97
CA GLU A 463 -11.40 7.66 30.25
C GLU A 463 -12.03 8.52 29.16
N LEU A 464 -13.01 7.99 28.41
CA LEU A 464 -13.77 8.78 27.43
C LEU A 464 -14.60 9.88 28.09
N ALA A 465 -15.08 9.67 29.30
CA ALA A 465 -15.75 10.70 30.09
C ALA A 465 -14.81 11.87 30.42
N THR A 466 -13.59 11.55 30.89
CA THR A 466 -12.55 12.55 31.18
C THR A 466 -12.18 13.39 29.95
N LEU A 467 -12.20 12.78 28.77
CA LEU A 467 -11.93 13.45 27.49
C LEU A 467 -13.15 14.21 26.89
N GLY A 468 -14.31 14.17 27.55
CA GLY A 468 -15.55 14.81 27.04
C GLY A 468 -16.09 14.13 25.77
N LEU A 469 -15.84 12.84 25.57
CA LEU A 469 -16.20 12.09 24.36
C LEU A 469 -17.43 11.19 24.54
N LEU A 470 -17.97 11.07 25.77
CA LEU A 470 -19.21 10.32 26.01
C LEU A 470 -20.36 10.91 25.19
N GLY A 471 -21.10 10.03 24.50
CA GLY A 471 -22.21 10.42 23.63
C GLY A 471 -21.80 10.95 22.23
N ARG A 472 -20.48 11.22 22.02
CA ARG A 472 -19.92 11.55 20.70
C ARG A 472 -19.42 10.31 19.95
N VAL A 473 -19.04 9.28 20.70
CA VAL A 473 -18.52 8.01 20.20
C VAL A 473 -19.28 6.89 20.92
N GLU A 474 -19.73 5.88 20.16
CA GLU A 474 -20.33 4.68 20.75
C GLU A 474 -19.23 3.74 21.25
N LEU A 475 -19.52 3.02 22.35
CA LEU A 475 -18.56 2.12 23.00
C LEU A 475 -19.20 0.77 23.27
N ALA A 476 -18.49 -0.30 22.89
CA ALA A 476 -18.87 -1.69 23.17
C ALA A 476 -17.65 -2.51 23.58
N ALA A 477 -17.88 -3.62 24.28
CA ALA A 477 -16.88 -4.64 24.53
C ALA A 477 -17.38 -6.01 24.06
N LEU A 478 -16.47 -6.85 23.58
CA LEU A 478 -16.75 -8.20 23.10
C LEU A 478 -15.95 -9.20 23.92
N ALA A 479 -16.63 -9.99 24.77
CA ALA A 479 -16.02 -11.04 25.57
C ALA A 479 -15.93 -12.36 24.80
N LYS A 480 -14.77 -13.01 24.82
CA LYS A 480 -14.44 -14.20 24.02
C LYS A 480 -15.26 -15.45 24.38
N LYS A 481 -15.61 -15.63 25.65
CA LYS A 481 -16.09 -16.96 26.14
C LYS A 481 -17.43 -17.40 25.51
N GLU A 482 -18.31 -16.42 25.20
CA GLU A 482 -19.64 -16.70 24.63
C GLU A 482 -20.01 -15.71 23.52
N GLU A 483 -19.03 -15.02 22.95
CA GLU A 483 -19.23 -13.92 21.99
C GLU A 483 -20.28 -12.92 22.52
N THR A 484 -20.16 -12.55 23.81
CA THR A 484 -21.09 -11.65 24.47
C THR A 484 -20.65 -10.21 24.30
N VAL A 485 -21.55 -9.36 23.77
CA VAL A 485 -21.33 -7.92 23.64
C VAL A 485 -21.94 -7.17 24.80
N PHE A 486 -21.16 -6.29 25.40
CA PHE A 486 -21.58 -5.32 26.40
C PHE A 486 -21.56 -3.91 25.80
N SER A 487 -22.59 -3.12 26.07
CA SER A 487 -22.68 -1.73 25.63
C SER A 487 -23.57 -0.93 26.58
N ALA A 488 -23.75 0.37 26.32
CA ALA A 488 -24.68 1.21 27.08
C ALA A 488 -26.12 0.71 27.01
N HIS A 489 -26.53 0.11 25.89
CA HIS A 489 -27.88 -0.47 25.69
C HIS A 489 -28.02 -1.90 26.22
N TYR A 490 -26.91 -2.57 26.45
CA TYR A 490 -26.85 -3.96 26.90
C TYR A 490 -25.81 -4.10 28.04
N PRO A 491 -26.11 -3.56 29.23
CA PRO A 491 -25.17 -3.58 30.37
C PRO A 491 -24.94 -5.00 30.90
N ASP A 492 -25.92 -5.89 30.74
CA ASP A 492 -25.80 -7.30 31.14
C ASP A 492 -25.27 -8.21 30.03
N GLY A 493 -25.10 -7.63 28.85
CA GLY A 493 -24.57 -8.31 27.66
C GLY A 493 -25.65 -9.00 26.85
N ILE A 494 -25.38 -9.14 25.56
CA ILE A 494 -26.13 -9.99 24.63
C ILE A 494 -25.18 -10.98 23.96
N VAL A 495 -25.60 -12.23 23.84
CA VAL A 495 -24.84 -13.23 23.11
C VAL A 495 -25.08 -13.01 21.62
N LEU A 496 -23.99 -12.90 20.85
CA LEU A 496 -24.07 -12.67 19.42
C LEU A 496 -24.49 -13.92 18.68
N ASN A 497 -25.48 -13.78 17.82
CA ASN A 497 -25.75 -14.78 16.80
C ASN A 497 -24.74 -14.61 15.66
N ILE A 498 -23.71 -15.46 15.58
CA ILE A 498 -22.63 -15.43 14.59
C ILE A 498 -23.11 -15.54 13.12
N ARG A 499 -24.36 -15.98 12.92
CA ARG A 499 -24.99 -16.03 11.58
C ARG A 499 -25.44 -14.66 11.10
N GLU A 500 -25.64 -13.72 12.01
CA GLU A 500 -26.06 -12.37 11.68
C GLU A 500 -24.92 -11.56 11.05
N PRO A 501 -25.20 -10.81 9.97
CA PRO A 501 -24.20 -10.00 9.30
C PRO A 501 -23.51 -8.98 10.22
N GLY A 502 -24.27 -8.34 11.12
CA GLY A 502 -23.74 -7.38 12.10
C GLY A 502 -22.80 -7.99 13.12
N ALA A 503 -23.08 -9.21 13.60
CA ALA A 503 -22.20 -9.92 14.51
C ALA A 503 -20.88 -10.30 13.83
N ARG A 504 -20.92 -10.75 12.58
CA ARG A 504 -19.72 -11.13 11.82
C ARG A 504 -18.73 -9.99 11.64
N ILE A 505 -19.21 -8.75 11.50
CA ILE A 505 -18.27 -7.61 11.36
C ILE A 505 -17.56 -7.28 12.68
N LEU A 506 -18.24 -7.40 13.83
CA LEU A 506 -17.61 -7.23 15.15
C LEU A 506 -16.54 -8.31 15.39
N ILE A 507 -16.87 -9.56 15.09
CA ILE A 507 -15.93 -10.68 15.22
C ILE A 507 -14.69 -10.45 14.32
N ARG A 508 -14.90 -10.08 13.04
CA ARG A 508 -13.79 -9.76 12.12
C ARG A 508 -12.92 -8.61 12.62
N LEU A 509 -13.52 -7.59 13.21
CA LEU A 509 -12.81 -6.44 13.75
C LEU A 509 -11.94 -6.83 14.96
N ARG A 510 -12.50 -7.65 15.89
CA ARG A 510 -11.77 -8.22 17.02
C ARG A 510 -10.63 -9.14 16.57
N ASP A 511 -10.93 -10.08 15.69
CA ASP A 511 -9.94 -11.05 15.19
C ASP A 511 -8.77 -10.38 14.50
N GLU A 512 -9.04 -9.28 13.78
CA GLU A 512 -7.98 -8.47 13.16
C GLU A 512 -7.11 -7.74 14.21
N ALA A 513 -7.71 -7.26 15.32
CA ALA A 513 -6.96 -6.67 16.44
C ALA A 513 -6.04 -7.71 17.08
N HIS A 514 -6.58 -8.88 17.37
CA HIS A 514 -5.82 -10.00 17.93
C HIS A 514 -4.70 -10.48 16.97
N ARG A 515 -5.00 -10.65 15.68
CA ARG A 515 -4.00 -11.00 14.65
C ARG A 515 -2.87 -9.95 14.57
N PHE A 516 -3.21 -8.67 14.68
CA PHE A 516 -2.25 -7.57 14.63
C PHE A 516 -1.34 -7.58 15.87
N ALA A 517 -1.90 -7.88 17.04
CA ALA A 517 -1.17 -8.04 18.30
C ALA A 517 -0.18 -9.22 18.26
N ILE A 518 -0.62 -10.41 17.83
CA ILE A 518 0.24 -11.60 17.69
C ILE A 518 1.40 -11.34 16.74
N THR A 519 1.14 -10.70 15.60
CA THR A 519 2.18 -10.39 14.61
C THR A 519 3.26 -9.48 15.20
N PHE A 520 2.89 -8.54 16.06
CA PHE A 520 3.82 -7.66 16.75
C PHE A 520 4.64 -8.37 17.81
N ASN A 521 3.99 -9.22 18.60
CA ASN A 521 4.63 -10.03 19.63
C ASN A 521 5.72 -10.93 19.02
N ARG A 522 5.43 -11.54 17.84
CA ARG A 522 6.43 -12.32 17.11
C ARG A 522 7.62 -11.47 16.64
N GLN A 523 7.38 -10.28 16.11
CA GLN A 523 8.46 -9.37 15.68
C GLN A 523 9.31 -8.87 16.86
N LEU A 524 8.72 -8.66 18.03
CA LEU A 524 9.45 -8.30 19.24
C LEU A 524 10.28 -9.48 19.73
N ARG A 525 9.73 -10.70 19.77
CA ARG A 525 10.48 -11.91 20.13
C ARG A 525 11.66 -12.15 19.20
N GLU A 526 11.48 -11.98 17.87
CA GLU A 526 12.57 -12.09 16.89
C GLU A 526 13.66 -11.02 17.12
N LYS A 527 13.28 -9.82 17.54
CA LYS A 527 14.25 -8.76 17.90
C LYS A 527 14.95 -9.04 19.23
N HIS A 528 14.25 -9.59 20.21
CA HIS A 528 14.82 -9.95 21.51
C HIS A 528 15.62 -11.26 21.47
N ALA A 529 15.25 -12.22 20.64
CA ALA A 529 16.00 -13.47 20.47
C ALA A 529 17.42 -13.27 19.91
N THR A 530 17.71 -12.12 19.30
CA THR A 530 19.05 -11.76 18.81
C THR A 530 19.88 -10.93 19.81
N SER A 531 19.31 -10.51 20.96
CA SER A 531 20.01 -9.61 21.89
C SER A 531 20.13 -10.06 23.37
N PRO A 532 19.38 -11.05 23.92
CA PRO A 532 19.26 -11.22 25.37
C PRO A 532 20.56 -11.65 26.08
N ARG A 533 21.35 -12.51 25.48
CA ARG A 533 22.52 -13.07 26.16
C ARG A 533 23.66 -12.07 26.45
N LEU A 534 23.82 -11.05 25.62
CA LEU A 534 24.87 -10.04 25.86
C LEU A 534 24.46 -9.00 26.90
N THR A 535 23.18 -8.71 27.04
CA THR A 535 22.67 -7.73 28.03
C THR A 535 22.54 -8.34 29.46
N GLU A 536 22.64 -9.66 29.56
CA GLU A 536 22.70 -10.37 30.85
C GLU A 536 24.09 -10.25 31.50
N VAL A 537 25.10 -9.85 30.75
CA VAL A 537 26.45 -9.61 31.27
C VAL A 537 26.50 -8.29 32.03
N PRO A 538 26.92 -8.29 33.30
CA PRO A 538 27.06 -7.06 34.06
C PRO A 538 27.95 -6.03 33.34
N GLY A 539 27.45 -4.80 33.17
CA GLY A 539 28.15 -3.73 32.45
C GLY A 539 27.85 -3.66 30.94
N ILE A 540 27.20 -4.65 30.33
CA ILE A 540 26.78 -4.64 28.93
C ILE A 540 25.30 -4.26 28.79
N GLY A 541 25.02 -2.98 28.69
CA GLY A 541 23.67 -2.49 28.41
C GLY A 541 23.31 -2.62 26.93
N ASP A 542 22.03 -2.40 26.60
CA ASP A 542 21.43 -2.47 25.25
C ASP A 542 22.27 -1.75 24.16
N ARG A 543 22.89 -0.63 24.49
CA ARG A 543 23.68 0.17 23.53
C ARG A 543 24.99 -0.55 23.13
N LYS A 544 25.68 -1.16 24.10
CA LYS A 544 26.92 -1.91 23.88
C LYS A 544 26.62 -3.23 23.17
N ALA A 545 25.58 -3.96 23.58
CA ALA A 545 25.15 -5.20 22.95
C ALA A 545 24.77 -4.99 21.46
N ARG A 546 24.00 -3.95 21.14
CA ARG A 546 23.67 -3.60 19.74
C ARG A 546 24.90 -3.24 18.92
N ARG A 547 25.86 -2.53 19.48
CA ARG A 547 27.12 -2.14 18.82
C ARG A 547 27.97 -3.36 18.47
N LEU A 548 28.06 -4.32 19.40
CA LEU A 548 28.76 -5.59 19.19
C LEU A 548 28.08 -6.44 18.12
N LEU A 549 26.77 -6.64 18.21
CA LEU A 549 26.01 -7.43 17.25
C LEU A 549 25.94 -6.78 15.86
N ALA A 550 25.92 -5.45 15.78
CA ALA A 550 25.99 -4.74 14.49
C ALA A 550 27.34 -4.92 13.80
N HIS A 551 28.43 -5.02 14.57
CA HIS A 551 29.78 -5.19 14.03
C HIS A 551 30.10 -6.66 13.68
N TYR A 552 29.75 -7.60 14.55
CA TYR A 552 30.10 -9.02 14.41
C TYR A 552 28.99 -9.90 13.82
N GLY A 553 27.75 -9.41 13.77
CA GLY A 553 26.61 -10.09 13.14
C GLY A 553 25.94 -11.19 13.97
N SER A 554 26.62 -11.79 14.97
CA SER A 554 26.07 -12.82 15.84
C SER A 554 26.79 -12.87 17.19
N LEU A 555 26.11 -13.43 18.22
CA LEU A 555 26.71 -13.67 19.53
C LEU A 555 27.95 -14.55 19.44
N GLN A 556 27.88 -15.63 18.65
CA GLN A 556 29.02 -16.54 18.48
C GLN A 556 30.24 -15.82 17.90
N ALA A 557 30.04 -14.92 16.91
CA ALA A 557 31.12 -14.15 16.33
C ALA A 557 31.73 -13.13 17.31
N VAL A 558 30.93 -12.61 18.26
CA VAL A 558 31.41 -11.77 19.38
C VAL A 558 32.27 -12.61 20.33
N LEU A 559 31.82 -13.83 20.67
CA LEU A 559 32.55 -14.73 21.55
C LEU A 559 33.86 -15.26 20.94
N ASP A 560 33.91 -15.39 19.62
CA ASP A 560 35.10 -15.86 18.88
C ASP A 560 36.04 -14.70 18.46
N ALA A 561 35.68 -13.45 18.75
CA ALA A 561 36.50 -12.28 18.43
C ALA A 561 37.65 -12.13 19.43
N LYS A 562 38.81 -11.64 18.95
CA LYS A 562 39.97 -11.31 19.81
C LYS A 562 39.66 -10.09 20.68
N ASP A 563 40.15 -10.11 21.91
CA ASP A 563 39.91 -9.05 22.89
C ASP A 563 40.38 -7.67 22.43
N GLU A 564 41.47 -7.60 21.67
CA GLU A 564 41.98 -6.36 21.07
C GLU A 564 40.93 -5.68 20.15
N LYS A 565 40.21 -6.49 19.37
CA LYS A 565 39.16 -5.98 18.46
C LYS A 565 37.85 -5.66 19.18
N LEU A 566 37.56 -6.36 20.28
CA LEU A 566 36.44 -6.00 21.14
C LEU A 566 36.70 -4.71 21.90
N ALA A 567 37.96 -4.44 22.27
CA ALA A 567 38.37 -3.23 22.97
C ALA A 567 38.15 -1.94 22.17
N GLU A 568 38.12 -2.01 20.84
CA GLU A 568 37.77 -0.87 19.97
C GLU A 568 36.28 -0.46 20.08
N LEU A 569 35.44 -1.39 20.52
CA LEU A 569 34.00 -1.19 20.58
C LEU A 569 33.46 -1.02 21.99
N ILE A 570 34.07 -1.67 22.99
CA ILE A 570 33.67 -1.68 24.38
C ILE A 570 34.91 -1.66 25.29
N GLY A 571 34.74 -1.27 26.58
CA GLY A 571 35.85 -1.19 27.54
C GLY A 571 36.41 -2.56 27.93
N LYS A 572 37.69 -2.61 28.37
CA LYS A 572 38.37 -3.86 28.78
C LYS A 572 37.65 -4.59 29.93
N VAL A 573 37.00 -3.87 30.86
CA VAL A 573 36.19 -4.45 31.93
C VAL A 573 34.96 -5.19 31.38
N ASP A 574 34.32 -4.62 30.37
CA ASP A 574 33.17 -5.21 29.69
C ASP A 574 33.53 -6.52 28.95
N ILE A 575 34.73 -6.59 28.37
CA ILE A 575 35.24 -7.79 27.67
C ILE A 575 35.44 -8.92 28.70
N ARG A 576 36.05 -8.61 29.84
CA ARG A 576 36.25 -9.58 30.92
C ARG A 576 34.92 -10.14 31.42
N GLY A 577 33.92 -9.28 31.62
CA GLY A 577 32.57 -9.70 31.99
C GLY A 577 31.91 -10.64 30.96
N ILE A 578 32.11 -10.39 29.64
CA ILE A 578 31.63 -11.30 28.59
C ILE A 578 32.33 -12.65 28.67
N ARG A 579 33.66 -12.70 28.84
CA ARG A 579 34.43 -13.96 28.92
C ARG A 579 34.02 -14.78 30.12
N GLU A 580 33.92 -14.14 31.29
CA GLU A 580 33.50 -14.79 32.55
C GLU A 580 32.08 -15.35 32.46
N TYR A 581 31.13 -14.56 31.92
CA TYR A 581 29.72 -14.97 31.81
C TYR A 581 29.49 -16.14 30.87
N PHE A 582 30.20 -16.19 29.75
CA PHE A 582 30.03 -17.24 28.72
C PHE A 582 31.06 -18.39 28.85
N GLY A 583 31.89 -18.40 29.88
CA GLY A 583 32.82 -19.50 30.17
C GLY A 583 33.90 -19.74 29.13
N LYS A 584 34.28 -18.72 28.36
CA LYS A 584 35.40 -18.76 27.42
C LYS A 584 36.60 -18.01 28.04
N PRO A 585 37.77 -18.68 28.21
CA PRO A 585 38.98 -18.05 28.72
C PRO A 585 39.52 -16.94 27.81
#